data_e605c91fef3fb28c66162e1c9b9e2e41
#
_entry.id   e605c91fef3fb28c66162e1c9b9e2e41
#
_cell.length_a   1.000
_cell.length_b   1.000
_cell.length_c   1.000
_cell.angle_alpha   90.00
_cell.angle_beta   90.00
_cell.angle_gamma   90.00
#
_symmetry.space_group_name_H-M   'P 1'
#
loop_
_entity.id
_entity.type
_entity.pdbx_description
1 polymer ?
#
loop_
_entity_poly.entity_id
_entity_poly.type
_entity_poly.pdbx_seq_one_letter_code
_entity_poly.pdbx_strand_id
1 'polypeptide(L)'
;MAYELRALVGRKANITLLSDSEWFHFVPSNPWVAVNWRKPEDIKVHLPKICKKLKIGFDATGAKHVLPGENAIELNDGRRLTYDYLVIATGPALAFDEIDGLGPERNTVSICHVDHAKKTAEKWEHFCKNPGPIVIGAVQGASCFGPAYEFALIVNADLRKRKIRDRVPITFVTSEPYIGHLGLGGVGDTKGVLESAFRDRDIKWVTNAKLDRANAESVDVTEVGEDGQPKRQHSLPSKFTMFIPGFRGVSCMMGEDGKGLAGLANPRGFILVDKCQRNPTFKNIFAVGVGIAIPPFEPTPVPVGVPKTGYMIESMVAAVAENIRDLIAGKPPRSEATWSAVCLADFGNGGVAFVAVPQIPPRNINWTGEGYWVHLAKVAFEKYFLRKVRKGLAEPIYERLILKAIGVNRLCPEPPPASGAE
;
A
#
# COMPACT_ATOMS: atom_id res chain seq x y z
N MET A 1 -12.20 -8.35 0.83
CA MET A 1 -12.23 -9.75 0.36
C MET A 1 -13.36 -10.54 1.02
N ALA A 2 -13.32 -10.83 2.32
CA ALA A 2 -14.33 -11.68 2.97
C ALA A 2 -15.79 -11.18 2.80
N TYR A 3 -16.03 -9.88 2.85
CA TYR A 3 -17.36 -9.27 2.62
C TYR A 3 -17.83 -9.44 1.17
N GLU A 4 -16.92 -9.23 0.20
CA GLU A 4 -17.18 -9.41 -1.24
C GLU A 4 -17.55 -10.86 -1.54
N LEU A 5 -16.73 -11.79 -1.07
CA LEU A 5 -16.98 -13.21 -1.25
C LEU A 5 -18.32 -13.62 -0.60
N ARG A 6 -18.60 -13.17 0.64
CA ARG A 6 -19.89 -13.45 1.30
C ARG A 6 -21.08 -12.91 0.52
N ALA A 7 -20.96 -11.72 -0.09
CA ALA A 7 -22.02 -11.15 -0.91
C ALA A 7 -22.31 -12.00 -2.16
N LEU A 8 -21.28 -12.58 -2.79
CA LEU A 8 -21.41 -13.38 -4.00
C LEU A 8 -21.83 -14.83 -3.76
N VAL A 9 -21.21 -15.50 -2.76
CA VAL A 9 -21.48 -16.93 -2.54
C VAL A 9 -22.64 -17.19 -1.57
N GLY A 10 -23.12 -16.19 -0.88
CA GLY A 10 -24.20 -16.31 0.09
C GLY A 10 -23.84 -17.31 1.21
N ARG A 11 -24.67 -18.33 1.43
CA ARG A 11 -24.47 -19.40 2.42
C ARG A 11 -23.89 -20.69 1.83
N LYS A 12 -23.49 -20.70 0.57
CA LYS A 12 -22.98 -21.89 -0.13
C LYS A 12 -21.56 -22.27 0.32
N ALA A 13 -20.87 -21.37 1.04
CA ALA A 13 -19.54 -21.64 1.56
C ALA A 13 -19.38 -21.09 2.99
N ASN A 14 -18.58 -21.78 3.79
CA ASN A 14 -18.08 -21.27 5.05
C ASN A 14 -16.89 -20.35 4.78
N ILE A 15 -16.92 -19.13 5.30
CA ILE A 15 -15.84 -18.16 5.15
C ILE A 15 -15.30 -17.86 6.55
N THR A 16 -14.00 -18.00 6.73
CA THR A 16 -13.29 -17.59 7.94
C THR A 16 -12.28 -16.49 7.59
N LEU A 17 -12.33 -15.37 8.31
CA LEU A 17 -11.34 -14.32 8.28
C LEU A 17 -10.34 -14.58 9.41
N LEU A 18 -9.12 -14.97 9.03
CA LEU A 18 -7.97 -15.09 9.93
C LEU A 18 -7.17 -13.79 9.89
N SER A 19 -6.83 -13.24 11.03
CA SER A 19 -6.04 -12.02 11.19
C SER A 19 -5.16 -12.14 12.44
N ASP A 20 -4.17 -11.28 12.57
CA ASP A 20 -3.38 -11.08 13.80
C ASP A 20 -3.94 -9.97 14.69
N SER A 21 -5.05 -9.36 14.27
CA SER A 21 -5.71 -8.26 14.97
C SER A 21 -7.22 -8.31 14.83
N GLU A 22 -7.95 -7.92 15.87
CA GLU A 22 -9.40 -7.71 15.83
C GLU A 22 -9.80 -6.41 15.12
N TRP A 23 -8.84 -5.58 14.73
CA TRP A 23 -9.10 -4.25 14.21
C TRP A 23 -8.71 -4.12 12.74
N PHE A 24 -9.61 -3.56 11.97
CA PHE A 24 -9.27 -2.94 10.69
C PHE A 24 -8.78 -1.52 10.95
N HIS A 25 -7.67 -1.14 10.31
CA HIS A 25 -7.13 0.21 10.33
C HIS A 25 -7.17 0.82 8.93
N PHE A 26 -7.65 2.07 8.84
CA PHE A 26 -7.66 2.81 7.58
C PHE A 26 -6.31 3.49 7.37
N VAL A 27 -5.34 2.72 6.89
CA VAL A 27 -3.92 3.12 6.70
C VAL A 27 -3.73 4.45 5.95
N PRO A 28 -4.56 4.83 4.93
CA PRO A 28 -4.39 6.11 4.24
C PRO A 28 -4.51 7.36 5.14
N SER A 29 -5.03 7.23 6.36
CA SER A 29 -5.12 8.33 7.34
C SER A 29 -3.95 8.36 8.35
N ASN A 30 -3.01 7.42 8.29
CA ASN A 30 -1.86 7.42 9.19
C ASN A 30 -1.01 8.72 9.13
N PRO A 31 -0.79 9.37 7.95
CA PRO A 31 -0.12 10.67 7.91
C PRO A 31 -0.82 11.74 8.77
N TRP A 32 -2.15 11.74 8.83
CA TRP A 32 -2.91 12.66 9.68
C TRP A 32 -2.81 12.30 11.15
N VAL A 33 -2.78 11.00 11.49
CA VAL A 33 -2.53 10.55 12.88
C VAL A 33 -1.15 11.01 13.34
N ALA A 34 -0.14 10.88 12.49
CA ALA A 34 1.25 11.23 12.81
C ALA A 34 1.49 12.72 13.14
N VAL A 35 0.58 13.62 12.71
CA VAL A 35 0.61 15.05 13.05
C VAL A 35 -0.56 15.49 13.95
N ASN A 36 -1.25 14.53 14.60
CA ASN A 36 -2.39 14.75 15.50
C ASN A 36 -3.65 15.38 14.84
N TRP A 37 -3.81 15.24 13.51
CA TRP A 37 -5.04 15.68 12.83
C TRP A 37 -6.17 14.63 12.90
N ARG A 38 -5.84 13.40 13.31
CA ARG A 38 -6.76 12.30 13.63
C ARG A 38 -6.27 11.55 14.86
N LYS A 39 -7.21 10.96 15.58
CA LYS A 39 -6.88 10.00 16.64
C LYS A 39 -6.85 8.58 16.04
N PRO A 40 -6.01 7.66 16.55
CA PRO A 40 -6.01 6.27 16.09
C PRO A 40 -7.40 5.61 16.16
N GLU A 41 -8.22 5.99 17.13
CA GLU A 41 -9.59 5.47 17.33
C GLU A 41 -10.54 5.84 16.21
N ASP A 42 -10.35 7.00 15.57
CA ASP A 42 -11.23 7.51 14.51
C ASP A 42 -11.12 6.65 13.24
N ILE A 43 -9.95 6.06 13.00
CA ILE A 43 -9.60 5.34 11.77
C ILE A 43 -9.60 3.82 11.90
N LYS A 44 -10.10 3.27 13.01
CA LYS A 44 -10.21 1.83 13.23
C LYS A 44 -11.64 1.32 13.30
N VAL A 45 -11.82 0.05 12.97
CA VAL A 45 -13.11 -0.64 13.01
C VAL A 45 -12.95 -2.04 13.60
N HIS A 46 -13.78 -2.38 14.58
CA HIS A 46 -13.76 -3.70 15.24
C HIS A 46 -14.44 -4.75 14.36
N LEU A 47 -13.67 -5.71 13.87
CA LEU A 47 -14.10 -6.72 12.89
C LEU A 47 -15.02 -7.82 13.43
N PRO A 48 -14.81 -8.41 14.62
CA PRO A 48 -15.59 -9.55 15.12
C PRO A 48 -17.11 -9.33 15.07
N LYS A 49 -17.59 -8.14 15.49
CA LYS A 49 -19.02 -7.80 15.45
C LYS A 49 -19.60 -7.81 14.04
N ILE A 50 -18.82 -7.34 13.07
CA ILE A 50 -19.25 -7.26 11.68
C ILE A 50 -19.21 -8.66 11.04
N CYS A 51 -18.14 -9.42 11.29
CA CYS A 51 -18.02 -10.80 10.83
C CYS A 51 -19.17 -11.66 11.35
N LYS A 52 -19.52 -11.56 12.63
CA LYS A 52 -20.68 -12.24 13.22
C LYS A 52 -22.00 -11.87 12.51
N LYS A 53 -22.23 -10.59 12.24
CA LYS A 53 -23.42 -10.12 11.51
C LYS A 53 -23.49 -10.70 10.10
N LEU A 54 -22.36 -10.81 9.42
CA LEU A 54 -22.26 -11.34 8.06
C LEU A 54 -22.15 -12.88 8.02
N LYS A 55 -22.17 -13.57 9.15
CA LYS A 55 -21.93 -15.02 9.26
C LYS A 55 -20.59 -15.44 8.66
N ILE A 56 -19.56 -14.64 8.89
CA ILE A 56 -18.15 -14.92 8.61
C ILE A 56 -17.50 -15.36 9.91
N GLY A 57 -16.82 -16.51 9.90
CA GLY A 57 -15.94 -16.91 11.01
C GLY A 57 -14.83 -15.90 11.20
N PHE A 58 -14.41 -15.66 12.44
CA PHE A 58 -13.34 -14.73 12.74
C PHE A 58 -12.38 -15.36 13.75
N ASP A 59 -11.08 -15.36 13.44
CA ASP A 59 -10.01 -15.81 14.32
C ASP A 59 -8.89 -14.75 14.33
N ALA A 60 -8.53 -14.26 15.51
CA ALA A 60 -7.52 -13.23 15.70
C ALA A 60 -6.14 -13.78 16.09
N THR A 61 -5.94 -15.10 16.03
CA THR A 61 -4.70 -15.74 16.47
C THR A 61 -3.52 -15.45 15.52
N GLY A 62 -3.80 -15.18 14.25
CA GLY A 62 -2.77 -15.01 13.23
C GLY A 62 -2.20 -16.32 12.68
N ALA A 63 -1.66 -16.25 11.47
CA ALA A 63 -1.01 -17.36 10.79
C ALA A 63 0.47 -17.44 11.16
N LYS A 64 0.94 -18.61 11.58
CA LYS A 64 2.35 -18.92 11.84
C LYS A 64 3.03 -19.45 10.57
N HIS A 65 2.41 -20.45 9.92
CA HIS A 65 2.88 -21.04 8.68
C HIS A 65 1.73 -21.39 7.75
N VAL A 66 1.90 -21.12 6.46
CA VAL A 66 1.03 -21.67 5.41
C VAL A 66 1.64 -22.98 4.92
N LEU A 67 0.81 -24.03 4.85
CA LEU A 67 1.19 -25.40 4.45
C LEU A 67 0.45 -25.75 3.15
N PRO A 68 0.92 -25.24 1.97
CA PRO A 68 0.17 -25.35 0.72
C PRO A 68 -0.09 -26.78 0.27
N GLY A 69 0.88 -27.68 0.50
CA GLY A 69 0.76 -29.11 0.15
C GLY A 69 -0.25 -29.89 1.00
N GLU A 70 -0.63 -29.34 2.17
CA GLU A 70 -1.57 -29.96 3.10
C GLU A 70 -2.94 -29.25 3.09
N ASN A 71 -3.12 -28.20 2.30
CA ASN A 71 -4.29 -27.33 2.33
C ASN A 71 -4.61 -26.82 3.76
N ALA A 72 -3.59 -26.45 4.51
CA ALA A 72 -3.71 -26.07 5.91
C ALA A 72 -2.91 -24.79 6.24
N ILE A 73 -3.30 -24.17 7.34
CA ILE A 73 -2.58 -23.05 7.97
C ILE A 73 -2.34 -23.43 9.43
N GLU A 74 -1.09 -23.37 9.88
CA GLU A 74 -0.74 -23.41 11.29
C GLU A 74 -0.91 -22.01 11.91
N LEU A 75 -1.61 -21.93 13.03
CA LEU A 75 -1.83 -20.69 13.77
C LEU A 75 -0.74 -20.48 14.82
N ASN A 76 -0.64 -19.25 15.34
CA ASN A 76 0.34 -18.90 16.37
C ASN A 76 0.13 -19.66 17.71
N ASP A 77 -1.07 -20.23 17.96
CA ASP A 77 -1.38 -21.04 19.12
C ASP A 77 -1.21 -22.56 18.87
N GLY A 78 -0.70 -22.95 17.72
CA GLY A 78 -0.47 -24.34 17.32
C GLY A 78 -1.68 -25.05 16.73
N ARG A 79 -2.87 -24.46 16.71
CA ARG A 79 -4.03 -25.00 15.99
C ARG A 79 -3.77 -25.02 14.50
N ARG A 80 -4.46 -25.92 13.77
CA ARG A 80 -4.47 -25.97 12.31
C ARG A 80 -5.87 -25.67 11.78
N LEU A 81 -5.93 -24.83 10.75
CA LEU A 81 -7.13 -24.58 9.95
C LEU A 81 -6.93 -25.18 8.57
N THR A 82 -7.85 -26.02 8.12
CA THR A 82 -7.89 -26.54 6.75
C THR A 82 -8.77 -25.67 5.86
N TYR A 83 -8.52 -25.69 4.55
CA TYR A 83 -9.27 -24.90 3.57
C TYR A 83 -9.46 -25.68 2.27
N ASP A 84 -10.58 -25.43 1.59
CA ASP A 84 -10.80 -25.78 0.19
C ASP A 84 -10.15 -24.71 -0.71
N TYR A 85 -10.35 -23.44 -0.35
CA TYR A 85 -9.75 -22.28 -1.01
C TYR A 85 -9.11 -21.35 0.02
N LEU A 86 -7.90 -20.86 -0.29
CA LEU A 86 -7.19 -19.87 0.53
C LEU A 86 -7.04 -18.57 -0.25
N VAL A 87 -7.35 -17.43 0.40
CA VAL A 87 -7.03 -16.10 -0.11
C VAL A 87 -6.02 -15.43 0.80
N ILE A 88 -4.81 -15.21 0.30
CA ILE A 88 -3.75 -14.53 1.03
C ILE A 88 -3.88 -13.03 0.79
N ALA A 89 -4.17 -12.29 1.86
CA ALA A 89 -4.37 -10.84 1.86
C ALA A 89 -3.62 -10.16 3.02
N THR A 90 -2.51 -10.74 3.46
CA THR A 90 -1.71 -10.33 4.62
C THR A 90 -1.01 -8.97 4.44
N GLY A 91 -0.88 -8.49 3.20
CA GLY A 91 0.01 -7.37 2.92
C GLY A 91 1.50 -7.76 3.06
N PRO A 92 2.42 -6.79 3.14
CA PRO A 92 3.84 -7.02 3.27
C PRO A 92 4.32 -6.89 4.71
N ALA A 93 5.49 -7.42 5.01
CA ALA A 93 6.32 -7.02 6.13
C ALA A 93 7.17 -5.79 5.75
N LEU A 94 7.42 -4.92 6.72
CA LEU A 94 8.22 -3.71 6.57
C LEU A 94 9.69 -4.04 6.81
N ALA A 95 10.54 -3.90 5.80
CA ALA A 95 11.94 -4.33 5.83
C ALA A 95 12.86 -3.25 6.44
N PHE A 96 12.56 -2.79 7.66
CA PHE A 96 13.37 -1.78 8.36
C PHE A 96 14.78 -2.27 8.69
N ASP A 97 14.94 -3.55 8.92
CA ASP A 97 16.20 -4.20 9.30
C ASP A 97 17.23 -4.29 8.15
N GLU A 98 16.83 -4.03 6.91
CA GLU A 98 17.72 -4.04 5.74
C GLU A 98 18.64 -2.80 5.69
N ILE A 99 18.36 -1.74 6.47
CA ILE A 99 19.16 -0.50 6.50
C ILE A 99 19.46 -0.13 7.95
N ASP A 100 20.72 0.14 8.24
CA ASP A 100 21.16 0.48 9.59
C ASP A 100 20.51 1.80 10.08
N GLY A 101 19.97 1.75 11.30
CA GLY A 101 19.28 2.87 11.94
C GLY A 101 17.85 3.13 11.42
N LEU A 102 17.36 2.43 10.39
CA LEU A 102 16.01 2.59 9.88
C LEU A 102 14.98 1.89 10.79
N GLY A 103 13.84 2.53 11.04
CA GLY A 103 12.70 1.96 11.74
C GLY A 103 12.28 2.72 13.02
N PRO A 104 11.01 2.55 13.43
CA PRO A 104 10.42 3.30 14.56
C PRO A 104 11.02 2.95 15.92
N GLU A 105 11.65 1.78 16.04
CA GLU A 105 12.38 1.35 17.25
C GLU A 105 13.88 1.71 17.19
N ARG A 106 14.29 2.42 16.15
CA ARG A 106 15.66 2.91 15.92
C ARG A 106 15.66 4.43 15.76
N ASN A 107 16.35 4.95 14.74
CA ASN A 107 16.59 6.38 14.57
C ASN A 107 15.53 7.10 13.71
N THR A 108 14.55 6.39 13.15
CA THR A 108 13.51 7.01 12.29
C THR A 108 12.12 6.82 12.85
N VAL A 109 11.16 7.62 12.36
CA VAL A 109 9.73 7.38 12.60
C VAL A 109 9.11 6.66 11.40
N SER A 110 7.86 6.22 11.55
CA SER A 110 7.12 5.54 10.48
C SER A 110 5.64 5.87 10.53
N ILE A 111 5.01 5.92 9.36
CA ILE A 111 3.56 6.09 9.16
C ILE A 111 2.92 4.85 8.54
N CYS A 112 3.68 3.76 8.35
CA CYS A 112 3.21 2.57 7.63
C CYS A 112 2.18 1.75 8.42
N HIS A 113 2.16 1.89 9.76
CA HIS A 113 1.20 1.25 10.66
C HIS A 113 0.60 2.26 11.62
N VAL A 114 -0.61 2.02 12.12
CA VAL A 114 -1.29 2.97 13.04
C VAL A 114 -0.52 3.16 14.34
N ASP A 115 0.07 2.11 14.89
CA ASP A 115 0.88 2.21 16.12
C ASP A 115 2.17 2.98 15.88
N HIS A 116 2.78 2.83 14.69
CA HIS A 116 3.91 3.67 14.29
C HIS A 116 3.48 5.13 14.18
N ALA A 117 2.35 5.42 13.53
CA ALA A 117 1.83 6.77 13.39
C ALA A 117 1.50 7.42 14.74
N LYS A 118 0.99 6.64 15.71
CA LYS A 118 0.77 7.08 17.09
C LYS A 118 2.08 7.48 17.77
N LYS A 119 3.11 6.61 17.74
CA LYS A 119 4.44 6.92 18.25
C LYS A 119 5.07 8.13 17.54
N THR A 120 4.83 8.24 16.23
CA THR A 120 5.28 9.38 15.44
C THR A 120 4.62 10.67 15.89
N ALA A 121 3.33 10.67 16.25
CA ALA A 121 2.63 11.84 16.77
C ALA A 121 3.22 12.36 18.08
N GLU A 122 3.63 11.46 18.98
CA GLU A 122 4.30 11.82 20.22
C GLU A 122 5.67 12.46 19.96
N LYS A 123 6.47 11.85 19.07
CA LYS A 123 7.77 12.40 18.64
C LYS A 123 7.61 13.74 17.89
N TRP A 124 6.52 13.89 17.09
CA TRP A 124 6.20 15.12 16.37
C TRP A 124 5.92 16.29 17.32
N GLU A 125 5.14 16.10 18.36
CA GLU A 125 4.87 17.13 19.35
C GLU A 125 6.15 17.54 20.12
N HIS A 126 7.02 16.57 20.39
CA HIS A 126 8.32 16.88 21.00
C HIS A 126 9.23 17.68 20.05
N PHE A 127 9.30 17.26 18.78
CA PHE A 127 10.05 17.94 17.75
C PHE A 127 9.60 19.40 17.55
N CYS A 128 8.29 19.66 17.55
CA CYS A 128 7.75 21.00 17.36
C CYS A 128 8.13 21.99 18.48
N LYS A 129 8.50 21.51 19.68
CA LYS A 129 9.01 22.37 20.78
C LYS A 129 10.45 22.81 20.55
N ASN A 130 11.26 21.98 19.92
CA ASN A 130 12.65 22.28 19.56
C ASN A 130 12.94 21.85 18.11
N PRO A 131 12.37 22.58 17.12
CA PRO A 131 12.43 22.19 15.72
C PRO A 131 13.84 22.29 15.13
N GLY A 132 14.06 21.59 14.04
CA GLY A 132 15.31 21.56 13.28
C GLY A 132 15.09 20.92 11.91
N PRO A 133 16.14 20.48 11.22
CA PRO A 133 16.04 19.85 9.91
C PRO A 133 15.20 18.55 9.93
N ILE A 134 14.46 18.33 8.84
CA ILE A 134 13.66 17.12 8.59
C ILE A 134 14.15 16.44 7.32
N VAL A 135 14.27 15.11 7.34
CA VAL A 135 14.43 14.29 6.15
C VAL A 135 13.26 13.32 6.05
N ILE A 136 12.55 13.35 4.92
CA ILE A 136 11.43 12.47 4.61
C ILE A 136 11.69 11.82 3.25
N GLY A 137 11.30 10.55 3.07
CA GLY A 137 11.45 9.95 1.77
C GLY A 137 11.06 8.48 1.66
N ALA A 138 11.63 7.81 0.65
CA ALA A 138 11.44 6.39 0.39
C ALA A 138 12.78 5.77 0.00
N VAL A 139 13.10 4.63 0.60
CA VAL A 139 14.38 3.95 0.39
C VAL A 139 14.40 3.13 -0.89
N GLN A 140 15.58 2.64 -1.27
CA GLN A 140 15.75 1.68 -2.36
C GLN A 140 14.86 0.45 -2.17
N GLY A 141 14.27 -0.03 -3.28
CA GLY A 141 13.34 -1.16 -3.24
C GLY A 141 11.96 -0.86 -2.64
N ALA A 142 11.70 0.39 -2.22
CA ALA A 142 10.35 0.79 -1.85
C ALA A 142 9.40 0.68 -3.05
N SER A 143 8.14 0.36 -2.77
CA SER A 143 7.08 0.25 -3.78
C SER A 143 5.84 1.09 -3.44
N CYS A 144 5.97 2.06 -2.53
CA CYS A 144 4.85 2.91 -2.10
C CYS A 144 5.37 4.32 -1.81
N PHE A 145 5.52 5.14 -2.84
CA PHE A 145 6.10 6.48 -2.76
C PHE A 145 5.08 7.53 -2.31
N GLY A 146 3.82 7.38 -2.72
CA GLY A 146 2.74 8.35 -2.44
C GLY A 146 2.66 8.82 -0.99
N PRO A 147 2.69 7.93 0.03
CA PRO A 147 2.66 8.32 1.43
C PRO A 147 3.85 9.17 1.88
N ALA A 148 5.04 9.03 1.27
CA ALA A 148 6.19 9.87 1.58
C ALA A 148 5.98 11.30 1.11
N TYR A 149 5.51 11.49 -0.14
CA TYR A 149 5.14 12.82 -0.68
C TYR A 149 4.05 13.46 0.16
N GLU A 150 2.99 12.71 0.43
CA GLU A 150 1.87 13.19 1.23
C GLU A 150 2.32 13.62 2.62
N PHE A 151 3.14 12.81 3.30
CA PHE A 151 3.60 13.13 4.64
C PHE A 151 4.50 14.37 4.66
N ALA A 152 5.41 14.52 3.69
CA ALA A 152 6.26 15.72 3.58
C ALA A 152 5.41 17.00 3.43
N LEU A 153 4.32 16.94 2.66
CA LEU A 153 3.45 18.08 2.41
C LEU A 153 2.49 18.35 3.58
N ILE A 154 2.00 17.31 4.26
CA ILE A 154 1.22 17.43 5.51
C ILE A 154 2.07 18.02 6.63
N VAL A 155 3.32 17.57 6.80
CA VAL A 155 4.29 18.12 7.76
C VAL A 155 4.52 19.60 7.48
N ASN A 156 4.75 19.98 6.23
CA ASN A 156 4.87 21.39 5.86
C ASN A 156 3.61 22.20 6.22
N ALA A 157 2.43 21.66 5.97
CA ALA A 157 1.17 22.34 6.31
C ALA A 157 0.97 22.50 7.83
N ASP A 158 1.29 21.46 8.63
CA ASP A 158 1.22 21.52 10.09
C ASP A 158 2.23 22.51 10.68
N LEU A 159 3.47 22.54 10.17
CA LEU A 159 4.48 23.52 10.58
C LEU A 159 4.05 24.97 10.27
N ARG A 160 3.41 25.20 9.12
CA ARG A 160 2.83 26.52 8.77
C ARG A 160 1.69 26.89 9.72
N LYS A 161 0.80 25.96 10.01
CA LYS A 161 -0.28 26.14 10.99
C LYS A 161 0.25 26.49 12.38
N ARG A 162 1.37 25.87 12.78
CA ARG A 162 2.08 26.13 14.04
C ARG A 162 2.97 27.38 14.01
N LYS A 163 3.12 28.03 12.84
CA LYS A 163 3.97 29.23 12.62
C LYS A 163 5.46 29.00 12.95
N ILE A 164 5.97 27.81 12.63
CA ILE A 164 7.39 27.42 12.85
C ILE A 164 8.06 26.89 11.58
N ARG A 165 7.40 26.95 10.41
CA ARG A 165 7.90 26.38 9.14
C ARG A 165 9.26 26.98 8.72
N ASP A 166 9.47 28.25 8.92
CA ASP A 166 10.70 29.01 8.62
C ASP A 166 11.94 28.52 9.37
N ARG A 167 11.73 27.82 10.49
CA ARG A 167 12.79 27.25 11.34
C ARG A 167 13.14 25.79 10.96
N VAL A 168 12.47 25.22 9.97
CA VAL A 168 12.52 23.78 9.66
C VAL A 168 12.88 23.56 8.19
N PRO A 169 14.17 23.41 7.86
CA PRO A 169 14.57 22.92 6.55
C PRO A 169 14.03 21.52 6.31
N ILE A 170 13.41 21.28 5.14
CA ILE A 170 12.87 19.96 4.76
C ILE A 170 13.62 19.49 3.52
N THR A 171 14.13 18.25 3.58
CA THR A 171 14.73 17.56 2.42
C THR A 171 13.97 16.27 2.16
N PHE A 172 13.52 16.09 0.93
CA PHE A 172 12.92 14.84 0.46
C PHE A 172 13.98 13.99 -0.24
N VAL A 173 14.07 12.70 0.15
CA VAL A 173 15.07 11.78 -0.41
C VAL A 173 14.35 10.56 -0.97
N THR A 174 14.58 10.25 -2.25
CA THR A 174 13.87 9.13 -2.89
C THR A 174 14.78 8.33 -3.82
N SER A 175 14.55 7.02 -3.85
CA SER A 175 15.17 6.12 -4.82
C SER A 175 14.66 6.31 -6.25
N GLU A 176 13.57 7.06 -6.43
CA GLU A 176 13.01 7.35 -7.75
C GLU A 176 14.00 8.14 -8.62
N PRO A 177 14.02 7.90 -9.94
CA PRO A 177 14.92 8.65 -10.86
C PRO A 177 14.56 10.12 -10.98
N TYR A 178 13.33 10.50 -10.70
CA TYR A 178 12.84 11.89 -10.64
C TYR A 178 11.61 11.98 -9.73
N ILE A 179 11.31 13.18 -9.24
CA ILE A 179 10.12 13.45 -8.42
C ILE A 179 8.86 13.13 -9.20
N GLY A 180 7.97 12.34 -8.59
CA GLY A 180 6.70 11.95 -9.20
C GLY A 180 6.77 10.77 -10.17
N HIS A 181 7.88 10.04 -10.24
CA HIS A 181 7.99 8.76 -10.96
C HIS A 181 7.03 7.71 -10.38
N LEU A 182 6.88 7.65 -9.06
CA LEU A 182 5.94 6.81 -8.30
C LEU A 182 6.10 5.29 -8.52
N GLY A 183 7.22 4.84 -9.07
CA GLY A 183 7.40 3.44 -9.49
C GLY A 183 6.58 3.06 -10.74
N LEU A 184 6.10 4.04 -11.51
CA LEU A 184 5.16 3.89 -12.63
C LEU A 184 5.57 4.68 -13.89
N GLY A 185 6.77 5.27 -13.93
CA GLY A 185 7.15 6.21 -14.99
C GLY A 185 6.37 7.54 -14.93
N GLY A 186 5.82 7.90 -13.77
CA GLY A 186 4.88 9.01 -13.59
C GLY A 186 3.44 8.65 -14.01
N VAL A 187 2.48 9.51 -13.69
CA VAL A 187 1.08 9.42 -14.15
C VAL A 187 0.62 10.84 -14.51
N GLY A 188 0.21 11.06 -15.77
CA GLY A 188 -0.06 12.41 -16.27
C GLY A 188 1.15 13.31 -16.02
N ASP A 189 0.93 14.50 -15.46
CA ASP A 189 1.99 15.44 -15.07
C ASP A 189 2.33 15.37 -13.56
N THR A 190 2.41 14.18 -12.98
CA THR A 190 2.82 14.04 -11.56
C THR A 190 4.19 14.63 -11.29
N LYS A 191 5.11 14.61 -12.27
CA LYS A 191 6.43 15.24 -12.14
C LYS A 191 6.31 16.75 -11.94
N GLY A 192 5.68 17.45 -12.89
CA GLY A 192 5.54 18.91 -12.84
C GLY A 192 4.80 19.39 -11.61
N VAL A 193 3.68 18.74 -11.28
CA VAL A 193 2.84 19.08 -10.11
C VAL A 193 3.59 18.90 -8.79
N LEU A 194 4.28 17.77 -8.58
CA LEU A 194 4.97 17.50 -7.31
C LEU A 194 6.26 18.32 -7.16
N GLU A 195 7.01 18.52 -8.25
CA GLU A 195 8.17 19.42 -8.22
C GLU A 195 7.76 20.87 -7.93
N SER A 196 6.66 21.37 -8.55
CA SER A 196 6.11 22.69 -8.24
C SER A 196 5.67 22.77 -6.78
N ALA A 197 4.94 21.78 -6.30
CA ALA A 197 4.49 21.73 -4.91
C ALA A 197 5.67 21.78 -3.91
N PHE A 198 6.80 21.17 -4.23
CA PHE A 198 8.00 21.19 -3.40
C PHE A 198 8.72 22.53 -3.48
N ARG A 199 8.90 23.10 -4.69
CA ARG A 199 9.50 24.44 -4.88
C ARG A 199 8.71 25.52 -4.13
N ASP A 200 7.40 25.55 -4.27
CA ASP A 200 6.51 26.55 -3.62
C ASP A 200 6.55 26.48 -2.08
N ARG A 201 7.03 25.35 -1.55
CA ARG A 201 7.10 25.09 -0.10
C ARG A 201 8.53 25.04 0.43
N ASP A 202 9.52 25.40 -0.37
CA ASP A 202 10.94 25.31 -0.01
C ASP A 202 11.32 23.93 0.54
N ILE A 203 10.88 22.87 -0.14
CA ILE A 203 11.28 21.49 0.12
C ILE A 203 12.36 21.12 -0.90
N LYS A 204 13.58 20.87 -0.43
CA LYS A 204 14.68 20.36 -1.26
C LYS A 204 14.51 18.88 -1.51
N TRP A 205 15.14 18.34 -2.57
CA TRP A 205 15.08 16.89 -2.82
C TRP A 205 16.38 16.34 -3.41
N VAL A 206 16.56 15.03 -3.18
CA VAL A 206 17.60 14.19 -3.79
C VAL A 206 16.90 12.97 -4.38
N THR A 207 17.07 12.76 -5.68
CA THR A 207 16.54 11.61 -6.43
C THR A 207 17.65 10.63 -6.79
N ASN A 208 17.33 9.44 -7.32
CA ASN A 208 18.29 8.36 -7.49
C ASN A 208 19.12 8.11 -6.22
N ALA A 209 18.48 8.21 -5.07
CA ALA A 209 19.12 8.22 -3.78
C ALA A 209 19.01 6.86 -3.09
N LYS A 210 20.15 6.32 -2.70
CA LYS A 210 20.25 5.14 -1.85
C LYS A 210 20.49 5.59 -0.42
N LEU A 211 19.62 5.20 0.50
CA LEU A 211 19.84 5.41 1.93
C LEU A 211 20.88 4.40 2.42
N ASP A 212 22.01 4.88 2.88
CA ASP A 212 23.09 4.05 3.42
C ASP A 212 22.88 3.79 4.90
N ARG A 213 22.53 4.84 5.66
CA ARG A 213 22.31 4.76 7.11
C ARG A 213 21.44 5.91 7.61
N ALA A 214 20.62 5.66 8.61
CA ALA A 214 19.94 6.68 9.39
C ALA A 214 20.57 6.78 10.78
N ASN A 215 21.24 7.90 11.06
CA ASN A 215 21.82 8.20 12.37
C ASN A 215 20.80 8.97 13.25
N ALA A 216 21.15 9.22 14.51
CA ALA A 216 20.28 9.94 15.44
C ALA A 216 19.99 11.40 15.01
N GLU A 217 20.97 12.08 14.37
CA GLU A 217 20.89 13.49 13.99
C GLU A 217 21.28 13.74 12.53
N SER A 218 21.48 12.70 11.73
CA SER A 218 21.80 12.80 10.30
C SER A 218 21.33 11.59 9.51
N VAL A 219 21.32 11.75 8.19
CA VAL A 219 21.01 10.70 7.25
C VAL A 219 22.12 10.65 6.20
N ASP A 220 22.76 9.49 6.02
CA ASP A 220 23.78 9.29 5.01
C ASP A 220 23.17 8.67 3.76
N VAL A 221 23.40 9.32 2.63
CA VAL A 221 22.75 9.00 1.36
C VAL A 221 23.75 9.03 0.23
N THR A 222 23.73 8.02 -0.61
CA THR A 222 24.48 7.98 -1.88
C THR A 222 23.55 8.31 -3.05
N GLU A 223 23.76 9.44 -3.72
CA GLU A 223 23.17 9.75 -5.01
C GLU A 223 23.86 8.91 -6.09
N VAL A 224 23.08 8.24 -6.93
CA VAL A 224 23.54 7.33 -7.98
C VAL A 224 23.32 7.99 -9.36
N GLY A 225 24.27 7.85 -10.26
CA GLY A 225 24.17 8.30 -11.63
C GLY A 225 23.25 7.43 -12.49
N GLU A 226 22.95 7.87 -13.70
CA GLU A 226 22.16 7.08 -14.67
C GLU A 226 22.82 5.74 -15.04
N ASP A 227 24.14 5.66 -14.92
CA ASP A 227 24.97 4.45 -15.12
C ASP A 227 24.95 3.49 -13.92
N GLY A 228 24.22 3.81 -12.86
CA GLY A 228 24.15 3.02 -11.62
C GLY A 228 25.38 3.19 -10.71
N GLN A 229 26.31 4.07 -11.02
CA GLN A 229 27.51 4.30 -10.21
C GLN A 229 27.27 5.41 -9.16
N PRO A 230 27.93 5.33 -7.99
CA PRO A 230 27.89 6.42 -7.01
C PRO A 230 28.37 7.74 -7.63
N LYS A 231 27.51 8.79 -7.55
CA LYS A 231 27.78 10.13 -8.08
C LYS A 231 28.21 11.09 -6.98
N ARG A 232 27.49 11.05 -5.87
CA ARG A 232 27.72 11.95 -4.73
C ARG A 232 27.24 11.34 -3.43
N GLN A 233 28.01 11.57 -2.36
CA GLN A 233 27.58 11.24 -0.99
C GLN A 233 27.08 12.51 -0.30
N HIS A 234 26.01 12.35 0.49
CA HIS A 234 25.40 13.39 1.30
C HIS A 234 25.29 12.91 2.73
N SER A 235 25.68 13.77 3.68
CA SER A 235 25.31 13.61 5.09
C SER A 235 24.34 14.74 5.44
N LEU A 236 23.06 14.40 5.50
CA LEU A 236 21.98 15.37 5.65
C LEU A 236 21.65 15.49 7.16
N PRO A 237 21.77 16.67 7.77
CA PRO A 237 21.34 16.85 9.16
C PRO A 237 19.83 16.62 9.28
N SER A 238 19.41 15.91 10.32
CA SER A 238 17.99 15.59 10.54
C SER A 238 17.70 15.38 12.03
N LYS A 239 16.78 16.15 12.57
CA LYS A 239 16.19 15.94 13.90
C LYS A 239 14.91 15.13 13.87
N PHE A 240 14.33 14.96 12.68
CA PHE A 240 13.12 14.16 12.48
C PHE A 240 13.20 13.48 11.12
N THR A 241 13.33 12.17 11.15
CA THR A 241 13.56 11.37 9.93
C THR A 241 12.42 10.37 9.74
N MET A 242 11.81 10.33 8.54
CA MET A 242 10.83 9.33 8.14
C MET A 242 11.12 8.79 6.75
N PHE A 243 11.23 7.48 6.63
CA PHE A 243 11.32 6.82 5.33
C PHE A 243 10.27 5.71 5.19
N ILE A 244 9.70 5.61 4.00
CA ILE A 244 8.98 4.41 3.57
C ILE A 244 10.01 3.33 3.30
N PRO A 245 9.97 2.17 4.01
CA PRO A 245 10.93 1.09 3.83
C PRO A 245 10.67 0.29 2.55
N GLY A 246 11.61 -0.56 2.19
CA GLY A 246 11.34 -1.69 1.30
C GLY A 246 10.32 -2.66 1.91
N PHE A 247 9.71 -3.47 1.07
CA PHE A 247 8.74 -4.49 1.50
C PHE A 247 9.25 -5.89 1.20
N ARG A 248 8.80 -6.85 2.02
CA ARG A 248 9.01 -8.29 1.82
C ARG A 248 7.76 -9.07 2.23
N GLY A 249 7.72 -10.36 1.96
CA GLY A 249 6.65 -11.23 2.45
C GLY A 249 6.63 -11.31 3.98
N VAL A 250 5.46 -11.56 4.53
CA VAL A 250 5.28 -11.79 5.97
C VAL A 250 5.86 -13.15 6.37
N SER A 251 6.21 -13.33 7.65
CA SER A 251 6.91 -14.53 8.16
C SER A 251 6.22 -15.85 7.79
N CYS A 252 4.89 -15.92 7.84
CA CYS A 252 4.15 -17.13 7.50
C CYS A 252 4.23 -17.54 6.01
N MET A 253 4.81 -16.71 5.14
CA MET A 253 5.10 -16.99 3.73
C MET A 253 6.58 -17.32 3.49
N MET A 254 7.39 -17.39 4.54
CA MET A 254 8.82 -17.67 4.45
C MET A 254 9.12 -19.08 4.94
N GLY A 255 10.04 -19.76 4.24
CA GLY A 255 10.59 -21.04 4.67
C GLY A 255 11.70 -20.88 5.71
N GLU A 256 12.18 -21.99 6.23
CA GLU A 256 13.28 -22.04 7.21
C GLU A 256 14.60 -21.47 6.64
N ASP A 257 14.78 -21.52 5.32
CA ASP A 257 15.92 -20.96 4.61
C ASP A 257 15.86 -19.42 4.46
N GLY A 258 14.85 -18.78 5.03
CA GLY A 258 14.62 -17.34 4.93
C GLY A 258 14.16 -16.86 3.55
N LYS A 259 13.77 -17.76 2.65
CA LYS A 259 13.19 -17.45 1.34
C LYS A 259 11.69 -17.72 1.33
N GLY A 260 11.00 -17.14 0.36
CA GLY A 260 9.57 -17.40 0.18
C GLY A 260 9.30 -18.88 -0.13
N LEU A 261 8.15 -19.38 0.35
CA LEU A 261 7.73 -20.78 0.20
C LEU A 261 7.74 -21.20 -1.28
N ALA A 262 8.42 -22.31 -1.57
CA ALA A 262 8.61 -22.83 -2.92
C ALA A 262 7.27 -23.06 -3.65
N GLY A 263 7.17 -22.61 -4.88
CA GLY A 263 5.97 -22.68 -5.71
C GLY A 263 4.85 -21.70 -5.31
N LEU A 264 4.86 -21.17 -4.08
CA LEU A 264 3.87 -20.19 -3.59
C LEU A 264 4.35 -18.76 -3.78
N ALA A 265 5.58 -18.47 -3.42
CA ALA A 265 6.13 -17.12 -3.37
C ALA A 265 7.49 -17.00 -4.09
N ASN A 266 7.87 -15.77 -4.43
CA ASN A 266 9.21 -15.46 -4.89
C ASN A 266 10.22 -15.44 -3.72
N PRO A 267 11.55 -15.35 -3.95
CA PRO A 267 12.54 -15.37 -2.87
C PRO A 267 12.33 -14.30 -1.78
N ARG A 268 11.69 -13.16 -2.10
CA ARG A 268 11.34 -12.13 -1.10
C ARG A 268 10.02 -12.39 -0.38
N GLY A 269 9.34 -13.51 -0.62
CA GLY A 269 8.09 -13.90 0.02
C GLY A 269 6.82 -13.25 -0.55
N PHE A 270 6.89 -12.59 -1.72
CA PHE A 270 5.70 -12.12 -2.43
C PHE A 270 5.03 -13.25 -3.20
N ILE A 271 3.71 -13.36 -3.09
CA ILE A 271 2.93 -14.46 -3.66
C ILE A 271 2.88 -14.37 -5.18
N LEU A 272 3.21 -15.47 -5.86
CA LEU A 272 3.09 -15.59 -7.30
C LEU A 272 1.62 -15.78 -7.69
N VAL A 273 1.14 -14.98 -8.64
CA VAL A 273 -0.24 -15.06 -9.14
C VAL A 273 -0.28 -14.94 -10.67
N ASP A 274 -1.27 -15.59 -11.27
CA ASP A 274 -1.65 -15.41 -12.67
C ASP A 274 -2.62 -14.20 -12.82
N LYS A 275 -3.15 -14.00 -14.03
CA LYS A 275 -4.09 -12.91 -14.34
C LYS A 275 -5.41 -13.01 -13.54
N CYS A 276 -5.82 -14.22 -13.16
CA CYS A 276 -6.97 -14.48 -12.30
C CYS A 276 -6.69 -14.31 -10.82
N GLN A 277 -5.52 -13.79 -10.43
CA GLN A 277 -5.03 -13.67 -9.05
C GLN A 277 -4.86 -15.05 -8.37
N ARG A 278 -4.68 -16.11 -9.14
CA ARG A 278 -4.55 -17.49 -8.70
C ARG A 278 -3.09 -17.92 -8.73
N ASN A 279 -2.63 -18.65 -7.71
CA ASN A 279 -1.27 -19.16 -7.70
C ASN A 279 -1.07 -20.19 -8.84
N PRO A 280 0.04 -20.10 -9.62
CA PRO A 280 0.27 -21.00 -10.75
C PRO A 280 0.54 -22.46 -10.33
N THR A 281 1.06 -22.70 -9.13
CA THR A 281 1.34 -24.05 -8.61
C THR A 281 0.15 -24.59 -7.81
N PHE A 282 -0.31 -23.87 -6.80
CA PHE A 282 -1.40 -24.26 -5.92
C PHE A 282 -2.72 -23.67 -6.38
N LYS A 283 -3.46 -24.44 -7.18
CA LYS A 283 -4.65 -23.96 -7.91
C LYS A 283 -5.84 -23.56 -7.02
N ASN A 284 -5.84 -23.85 -5.75
CA ASN A 284 -6.82 -23.43 -4.76
C ASN A 284 -6.35 -22.26 -3.88
N ILE A 285 -5.18 -21.68 -4.18
CA ILE A 285 -4.65 -20.50 -3.47
C ILE A 285 -4.72 -19.28 -4.39
N PHE A 286 -5.26 -18.20 -3.86
CA PHE A 286 -5.35 -16.87 -4.47
C PHE A 286 -4.62 -15.85 -3.60
N ALA A 287 -4.18 -14.76 -4.19
CA ALA A 287 -3.62 -13.66 -3.40
C ALA A 287 -4.01 -12.28 -3.95
N VAL A 288 -4.16 -11.31 -3.04
CA VAL A 288 -4.54 -9.94 -3.36
C VAL A 288 -3.73 -8.93 -2.54
N GLY A 289 -3.63 -7.73 -3.04
CA GLY A 289 -3.03 -6.63 -2.31
C GLY A 289 -1.52 -6.54 -2.42
N VAL A 290 -0.89 -5.88 -1.44
CA VAL A 290 0.55 -5.56 -1.52
C VAL A 290 1.44 -6.79 -1.40
N GLY A 291 0.92 -7.91 -0.89
CA GLY A 291 1.65 -9.16 -0.76
C GLY A 291 1.90 -9.94 -2.06
N ILE A 292 1.36 -9.53 -3.21
CA ILE A 292 1.59 -10.23 -4.48
C ILE A 292 2.88 -9.77 -5.16
N ALA A 293 3.50 -10.66 -5.93
CA ALA A 293 4.66 -10.37 -6.75
C ALA A 293 4.24 -9.62 -8.04
N ILE A 294 4.76 -8.41 -8.22
CA ILE A 294 4.67 -7.66 -9.48
C ILE A 294 6.10 -7.20 -9.80
N PRO A 295 6.63 -7.51 -10.99
CA PRO A 295 7.97 -7.05 -11.39
C PRO A 295 7.98 -5.52 -11.49
N PRO A 296 9.15 -4.88 -11.33
CA PRO A 296 9.31 -3.46 -11.64
C PRO A 296 8.82 -3.15 -13.05
N PHE A 297 8.21 -1.97 -13.21
CA PHE A 297 7.72 -1.51 -14.53
C PHE A 297 8.89 -1.32 -15.52
N GLU A 298 9.98 -0.73 -15.03
CA GLU A 298 11.19 -0.47 -15.80
C GLU A 298 12.42 -0.58 -14.91
N PRO A 299 13.62 -0.82 -15.46
CA PRO A 299 14.86 -0.70 -14.73
C PRO A 299 15.12 0.76 -14.33
N THR A 300 15.58 0.97 -13.10
CA THR A 300 15.98 2.29 -12.59
C THR A 300 17.37 2.20 -11.97
N PRO A 301 18.18 3.27 -11.96
CA PRO A 301 19.54 3.29 -11.39
C PRO A 301 19.57 2.82 -9.94
N VAL A 302 18.60 3.27 -9.13
CA VAL A 302 18.31 2.73 -7.79
C VAL A 302 17.00 1.97 -7.88
N PRO A 303 16.91 0.71 -7.42
CA PRO A 303 15.71 -0.09 -7.58
C PRO A 303 14.46 0.55 -6.96
N VAL A 304 13.38 0.62 -7.74
CA VAL A 304 12.04 1.01 -7.30
C VAL A 304 11.03 -0.07 -7.62
N GLY A 305 10.07 -0.30 -6.73
CA GLY A 305 9.00 -1.28 -6.94
C GLY A 305 7.72 -0.64 -7.48
N VAL A 306 6.84 -1.46 -8.05
CA VAL A 306 5.51 -1.05 -8.51
C VAL A 306 4.55 -0.95 -7.32
N PRO A 307 3.87 0.19 -7.10
CA PRO A 307 2.88 0.33 -6.06
C PRO A 307 1.63 -0.53 -6.34
N LYS A 308 1.03 -1.05 -5.28
CA LYS A 308 -0.28 -1.71 -5.32
C LYS A 308 -1.27 -0.76 -4.64
N THR A 309 -1.93 0.05 -5.48
CA THR A 309 -2.84 1.11 -5.00
C THR A 309 -4.16 0.54 -4.47
N GLY A 310 -4.87 1.31 -3.66
CA GLY A 310 -6.11 0.85 -3.03
C GLY A 310 -7.17 0.38 -4.06
N TYR A 311 -7.38 1.11 -5.14
CA TYR A 311 -8.33 0.72 -6.16
C TYR A 311 -7.87 -0.52 -6.97
N MET A 312 -6.57 -0.63 -7.25
CA MET A 312 -5.99 -1.84 -7.84
C MET A 312 -6.28 -3.08 -6.97
N ILE A 313 -6.15 -2.95 -5.64
CA ILE A 313 -6.46 -4.02 -4.69
C ILE A 313 -7.96 -4.35 -4.70
N GLU A 314 -8.84 -3.35 -4.79
CA GLU A 314 -10.30 -3.57 -4.92
C GLU A 314 -10.63 -4.36 -6.20
N SER A 315 -9.94 -4.11 -7.31
CA SER A 315 -10.12 -4.88 -8.55
C SER A 315 -9.63 -6.33 -8.40
N MET A 316 -8.49 -6.57 -7.74
CA MET A 316 -8.02 -7.92 -7.42
C MET A 316 -9.02 -8.68 -6.55
N VAL A 317 -9.60 -8.01 -5.54
CA VAL A 317 -10.62 -8.57 -4.65
C VAL A 317 -11.86 -8.98 -5.44
N ALA A 318 -12.33 -8.17 -6.38
CA ALA A 318 -13.47 -8.50 -7.23
C ALA A 318 -13.18 -9.73 -8.08
N ALA A 319 -12.02 -9.77 -8.75
CA ALA A 319 -11.62 -10.90 -9.60
C ALA A 319 -11.55 -12.21 -8.79
N VAL A 320 -10.91 -12.20 -7.62
CA VAL A 320 -10.82 -13.40 -6.76
C VAL A 320 -12.19 -13.86 -6.27
N ALA A 321 -13.07 -12.94 -5.89
CA ALA A 321 -14.40 -13.29 -5.38
C ALA A 321 -15.27 -13.94 -6.48
N GLU A 322 -15.22 -13.40 -7.71
CA GLU A 322 -15.88 -13.98 -8.88
C GLU A 322 -15.30 -15.36 -9.22
N ASN A 323 -13.98 -15.49 -9.28
CA ASN A 323 -13.29 -16.73 -9.59
C ASN A 323 -13.58 -17.85 -8.57
N ILE A 324 -13.60 -17.55 -7.28
CA ILE A 324 -13.96 -18.54 -6.25
C ILE A 324 -15.44 -18.92 -6.35
N ARG A 325 -16.35 -17.95 -6.59
CA ARG A 325 -17.77 -18.24 -6.84
C ARG A 325 -17.93 -19.22 -8.01
N ASP A 326 -17.22 -18.99 -9.09
CA ASP A 326 -17.31 -19.82 -10.30
C ASP A 326 -16.75 -21.23 -10.05
N LEU A 327 -15.63 -21.36 -9.36
CA LEU A 327 -15.07 -22.64 -8.96
C LEU A 327 -16.03 -23.44 -8.05
N ILE A 328 -16.70 -22.80 -7.09
CA ILE A 328 -17.74 -23.44 -6.26
C ILE A 328 -18.91 -23.93 -7.11
N ALA A 329 -19.20 -23.24 -8.21
CA ALA A 329 -20.23 -23.62 -9.17
C ALA A 329 -19.75 -24.61 -10.25
N GLY A 330 -18.52 -25.14 -10.15
CA GLY A 330 -17.92 -26.07 -11.13
C GLY A 330 -17.50 -25.41 -12.45
N LYS A 331 -17.38 -24.07 -12.46
CA LYS A 331 -16.94 -23.29 -13.63
C LYS A 331 -15.45 -22.94 -13.53
N PRO A 332 -14.75 -22.77 -14.67
CA PRO A 332 -13.37 -22.32 -14.65
C PRO A 332 -13.26 -20.85 -14.24
N PRO A 333 -12.18 -20.44 -13.53
CA PRO A 333 -11.93 -19.06 -13.19
C PRO A 333 -11.53 -18.28 -14.46
N ARG A 334 -12.17 -17.12 -14.71
CA ARG A 334 -11.95 -16.29 -15.92
C ARG A 334 -11.85 -14.80 -15.62
N SER A 335 -12.28 -14.37 -14.43
CA SER A 335 -12.31 -12.96 -14.07
C SER A 335 -10.90 -12.44 -13.83
N GLU A 336 -10.52 -11.38 -14.57
CA GLU A 336 -9.22 -10.70 -14.49
C GLU A 336 -9.39 -9.31 -13.88
N ALA A 337 -8.48 -8.91 -13.03
CA ALA A 337 -8.44 -7.58 -12.42
C ALA A 337 -7.93 -6.53 -13.41
N THR A 338 -8.51 -5.34 -13.43
CA THR A 338 -8.08 -4.26 -14.34
C THR A 338 -6.77 -3.60 -13.94
N TRP A 339 -6.34 -3.77 -12.69
CA TRP A 339 -5.17 -3.11 -12.12
C TRP A 339 -5.14 -1.60 -12.40
N SER A 340 -6.27 -0.94 -12.22
CA SER A 340 -6.39 0.51 -12.38
C SER A 340 -6.04 1.24 -11.09
N ALA A 341 -5.51 2.46 -11.20
CA ALA A 341 -5.23 3.32 -10.06
C ALA A 341 -6.14 4.55 -10.04
N VAL A 342 -6.70 4.82 -8.88
CA VAL A 342 -7.30 6.11 -8.51
C VAL A 342 -6.70 6.49 -7.17
N CYS A 343 -5.91 7.56 -7.13
CA CYS A 343 -5.16 7.97 -5.94
C CYS A 343 -5.43 9.42 -5.59
N LEU A 344 -5.48 9.68 -4.29
CA LEU A 344 -5.62 11.01 -3.70
C LEU A 344 -4.49 11.17 -2.68
N ALA A 345 -3.61 12.16 -2.88
CA ALA A 345 -2.60 12.57 -1.90
C ALA A 345 -2.95 13.95 -1.35
N ASP A 346 -3.06 14.05 -0.04
CA ASP A 346 -3.42 15.29 0.66
C ASP A 346 -2.16 16.11 1.01
N PHE A 347 -2.24 17.43 0.78
CA PHE A 347 -1.18 18.38 1.12
C PHE A 347 -1.56 19.25 2.33
N GLY A 348 -2.68 18.94 2.98
CA GLY A 348 -3.22 19.70 4.11
C GLY A 348 -4.04 20.93 3.69
N ASN A 349 -3.58 21.67 2.71
CA ASN A 349 -4.25 22.85 2.13
C ASN A 349 -4.55 22.70 0.63
N GLY A 350 -4.53 21.49 0.14
CA GLY A 350 -4.73 21.10 -1.24
C GLY A 350 -4.38 19.64 -1.40
N GLY A 351 -4.10 19.20 -2.62
CA GLY A 351 -3.68 17.84 -2.89
C GLY A 351 -3.52 17.55 -4.37
N VAL A 352 -3.03 16.36 -4.69
CA VAL A 352 -2.97 15.82 -6.04
C VAL A 352 -3.78 14.54 -6.14
N ALA A 353 -4.54 14.45 -7.22
CA ALA A 353 -5.24 13.22 -7.61
C ALA A 353 -4.67 12.72 -8.92
N PHE A 354 -4.59 11.41 -9.11
CA PHE A 354 -4.30 10.85 -10.40
C PHE A 354 -5.13 9.60 -10.71
N VAL A 355 -5.40 9.40 -11.99
CA VAL A 355 -6.10 8.23 -12.53
C VAL A 355 -5.24 7.61 -13.62
N ALA A 356 -4.93 6.33 -13.47
CA ALA A 356 -4.18 5.53 -14.43
C ALA A 356 -4.94 4.23 -14.74
N VAL A 357 -5.35 4.04 -15.98
CA VAL A 357 -6.13 2.88 -16.43
C VAL A 357 -5.51 2.28 -17.70
N PRO A 358 -4.92 1.08 -17.58
CA PRO A 358 -4.48 0.41 -16.36
C PRO A 358 -3.37 1.21 -15.64
N GLN A 359 -3.03 0.83 -14.41
CA GLN A 359 -1.97 1.50 -13.64
C GLN A 359 -0.60 1.36 -14.32
N ILE A 360 -0.30 0.16 -14.82
CA ILE A 360 0.95 -0.14 -15.54
C ILE A 360 0.74 0.19 -17.03
N PRO A 361 1.65 0.94 -17.66
CA PRO A 361 1.56 1.27 -19.09
C PRO A 361 1.54 0.03 -20.00
N PRO A 362 0.95 0.13 -21.23
CA PRO A 362 0.34 1.32 -21.83
C PRO A 362 -1.02 1.65 -21.20
N ARG A 363 -1.35 2.95 -21.07
CA ARG A 363 -2.55 3.46 -20.41
C ARG A 363 -3.56 4.04 -21.38
N ASN A 364 -4.85 3.73 -21.16
CA ASN A 364 -5.96 4.37 -21.85
C ASN A 364 -6.36 5.70 -21.19
N ILE A 365 -6.24 5.75 -19.84
CA ILE A 365 -6.44 6.97 -19.06
C ILE A 365 -5.15 7.26 -18.30
N ASN A 366 -4.63 8.47 -18.46
CA ASN A 366 -3.41 8.94 -17.80
C ASN A 366 -3.61 10.41 -17.41
N TRP A 367 -4.24 10.64 -16.25
CA TRP A 367 -4.69 11.97 -15.83
C TRP A 367 -4.19 12.32 -14.45
N THR A 368 -3.84 13.58 -14.25
CA THR A 368 -3.46 14.18 -12.99
C THR A 368 -4.18 15.52 -12.82
N GLY A 369 -4.64 15.79 -11.61
CA GLY A 369 -5.24 17.07 -11.24
C GLY A 369 -4.86 17.46 -9.82
N GLU A 370 -4.83 18.77 -9.55
CA GLU A 370 -4.50 19.31 -8.25
C GLU A 370 -5.56 20.31 -7.75
N GLY A 371 -5.55 20.60 -6.48
CA GLY A 371 -6.39 21.63 -5.88
C GLY A 371 -6.91 21.28 -4.49
N TYR A 372 -7.63 22.23 -3.89
CA TYR A 372 -8.23 22.05 -2.56
C TYR A 372 -9.32 20.96 -2.56
N TRP A 373 -9.99 20.73 -3.68
CA TRP A 373 -11.00 19.70 -3.84
C TRP A 373 -10.45 18.29 -3.53
N VAL A 374 -9.14 18.03 -3.75
CA VAL A 374 -8.51 16.73 -3.46
C VAL A 374 -8.46 16.49 -1.95
N HIS A 375 -8.15 17.51 -1.15
CA HIS A 375 -8.23 17.43 0.31
C HIS A 375 -9.64 17.04 0.76
N LEU A 376 -10.67 17.73 0.25
CA LEU A 376 -12.06 17.41 0.56
C LEU A 376 -12.47 16.01 0.11
N ALA A 377 -12.05 15.60 -1.08
CA ALA A 377 -12.29 14.26 -1.63
C ALA A 377 -11.66 13.17 -0.75
N LYS A 378 -10.43 13.40 -0.26
CA LYS A 378 -9.77 12.43 0.64
C LYS A 378 -10.46 12.33 2.00
N VAL A 379 -10.91 13.44 2.59
CA VAL A 379 -11.71 13.44 3.84
C VAL A 379 -13.04 12.72 3.62
N ALA A 380 -13.70 12.95 2.49
CA ALA A 380 -14.94 12.25 2.14
C ALA A 380 -14.70 10.75 1.93
N PHE A 381 -13.61 10.38 1.27
CA PHE A 381 -13.21 8.99 1.05
C PHE A 381 -12.91 8.25 2.37
N GLU A 382 -12.21 8.86 3.32
CA GLU A 382 -12.01 8.30 4.66
C GLU A 382 -13.34 7.94 5.32
N LYS A 383 -14.26 8.92 5.40
CA LYS A 383 -15.58 8.73 6.02
C LYS A 383 -16.41 7.66 5.31
N TYR A 384 -16.39 7.69 3.98
CA TYR A 384 -17.06 6.70 3.15
C TYR A 384 -16.54 5.29 3.39
N PHE A 385 -15.21 5.10 3.31
CA PHE A 385 -14.59 3.78 3.43
C PHE A 385 -14.77 3.18 4.83
N LEU A 386 -14.58 3.97 5.89
CA LEU A 386 -14.85 3.54 7.26
C LEU A 386 -16.32 3.15 7.47
N ARG A 387 -17.27 3.89 6.86
CA ARG A 387 -18.70 3.51 6.88
C ARG A 387 -18.94 2.21 6.12
N LYS A 388 -18.32 2.03 4.94
CA LYS A 388 -18.40 0.79 4.13
C LYS A 388 -17.98 -0.41 4.98
N VAL A 389 -16.81 -0.34 5.63
CA VAL A 389 -16.29 -1.40 6.49
C VAL A 389 -17.19 -1.64 7.72
N ARG A 390 -17.61 -0.58 8.45
CA ARG A 390 -18.48 -0.70 9.62
C ARG A 390 -19.84 -1.33 9.31
N LYS A 391 -20.36 -1.14 8.12
CA LYS A 391 -21.62 -1.74 7.67
C LYS A 391 -21.46 -3.13 7.09
N GLY A 392 -20.24 -3.57 6.81
CA GLY A 392 -19.94 -4.85 6.14
C GLY A 392 -20.41 -4.86 4.69
N LEU A 393 -20.29 -3.72 4.00
CA LEU A 393 -20.68 -3.62 2.59
C LEU A 393 -19.52 -4.09 1.70
N ALA A 394 -19.86 -4.80 0.63
CA ALA A 394 -18.97 -5.12 -0.48
C ALA A 394 -18.85 -3.89 -1.41
N GLU A 395 -19.34 -3.96 -2.63
CA GLU A 395 -19.40 -2.84 -3.57
C GLU A 395 -20.82 -2.24 -3.59
N PRO A 396 -21.05 -1.04 -3.00
CA PRO A 396 -22.33 -0.37 -3.13
C PRO A 396 -22.64 0.03 -4.58
N ILE A 397 -23.90 -0.03 -4.99
CA ILE A 397 -24.32 0.26 -6.38
C ILE A 397 -23.86 1.66 -6.82
N TYR A 398 -23.93 2.66 -5.95
CA TYR A 398 -23.51 4.02 -6.28
C TYR A 398 -21.99 4.13 -6.52
N GLU A 399 -21.16 3.34 -5.82
CA GLU A 399 -19.72 3.27 -6.08
C GLU A 399 -19.46 2.77 -7.50
N ARG A 400 -20.11 1.66 -7.89
CA ARG A 400 -20.03 1.09 -9.22
C ARG A 400 -20.44 2.07 -10.31
N LEU A 401 -21.55 2.80 -10.10
CA LEU A 401 -22.04 3.78 -11.07
C LEU A 401 -21.08 4.96 -11.24
N ILE A 402 -20.55 5.51 -10.13
CA ILE A 402 -19.58 6.62 -10.17
C ILE A 402 -18.29 6.19 -10.90
N LEU A 403 -17.72 5.04 -10.55
CA LEU A 403 -16.51 4.54 -11.18
C LEU A 403 -16.70 4.27 -12.67
N LYS A 404 -17.83 3.66 -13.04
CA LYS A 404 -18.19 3.43 -14.46
C LYS A 404 -18.32 4.75 -15.23
N ALA A 405 -18.89 5.79 -14.62
CA ALA A 405 -19.04 7.10 -15.27
C ALA A 405 -17.69 7.77 -15.59
N ILE A 406 -16.64 7.47 -14.83
CA ILE A 406 -15.26 7.96 -15.08
C ILE A 406 -14.41 6.95 -15.86
N GLY A 407 -15.02 5.92 -16.45
CA GLY A 407 -14.33 4.93 -17.28
C GLY A 407 -13.50 3.90 -16.51
N VAL A 408 -13.71 3.78 -15.21
CA VAL A 408 -12.96 2.88 -14.34
C VAL A 408 -13.80 1.65 -13.98
N ASN A 409 -13.36 0.47 -14.40
CA ASN A 409 -13.99 -0.81 -14.09
C ASN A 409 -13.09 -1.66 -13.22
N ARG A 410 -13.66 -2.48 -12.32
CA ARG A 410 -12.90 -3.38 -11.44
C ARG A 410 -12.42 -4.64 -12.18
N LEU A 411 -13.16 -5.11 -13.17
CA LEU A 411 -12.85 -6.31 -13.94
C LEU A 411 -12.59 -5.97 -15.41
N CYS A 412 -11.66 -6.70 -16.02
CA CYS A 412 -11.49 -6.67 -17.46
C CYS A 412 -12.77 -7.16 -18.16
N PRO A 413 -13.09 -6.63 -19.35
CA PRO A 413 -14.16 -7.20 -20.18
C PRO A 413 -13.89 -8.69 -20.43
N GLU A 414 -14.93 -9.52 -20.33
CA GLU A 414 -14.77 -10.92 -20.74
C GLU A 414 -14.27 -10.99 -22.20
N PRO A 415 -13.26 -11.83 -22.49
CA PRO A 415 -12.90 -12.05 -23.88
C PRO A 415 -14.13 -12.56 -24.65
N PRO A 416 -14.33 -12.15 -25.90
CA PRO A 416 -15.43 -12.65 -26.71
C PRO A 416 -15.36 -14.19 -26.69
N PRO A 417 -16.52 -14.88 -26.67
CA PRO A 417 -16.55 -16.33 -26.76
C PRO A 417 -15.71 -16.73 -27.97
N ALA A 418 -14.80 -17.70 -27.78
CA ALA A 418 -14.03 -18.23 -28.89
C ALA A 418 -15.03 -18.58 -29.99
N SER A 419 -14.98 -17.85 -31.12
CA SER A 419 -15.77 -18.16 -32.29
C SER A 419 -15.50 -19.62 -32.59
N GLY A 420 -16.55 -20.44 -32.50
CA GLY A 420 -16.47 -21.87 -32.70
C GLY A 420 -15.69 -22.18 -33.97
N ALA A 421 -14.63 -22.98 -33.80
CA ALA A 421 -14.12 -23.75 -34.91
C ALA A 421 -15.24 -24.78 -35.22
N GLU A 422 -16.04 -24.48 -36.24
CA GLU A 422 -16.79 -25.50 -36.97
C GLU A 422 -15.81 -26.40 -37.73
#